data_e0445fb474721140faca035eb19e0ab5
#
_entry.id   e0445fb474721140faca035eb19e0ab5
#
_cell.length_a   1.000
_cell.length_b   1.000
_cell.length_c   1.000
_cell.angle_alpha   90.00
_cell.angle_beta   90.00
_cell.angle_gamma   90.00
#
_symmetry.space_group_name_H-M   'P 1'
#
loop_
_entity.id
_entity.type
_entity.pdbx_description
1 polymer ?
#
loop_
_entity_poly.entity_id
_entity_poly.type
_entity_poly.pdbx_seq_one_letter_code
_entity_poly.pdbx_strand_id
1 'polypeptide(L)'
;MRRKGIAVLATAVAAMSVAATIPPALASSSSPARSAPAVAERVPSNAEAMRRAIAGLPSAEATAAQVRLGDGDGRWLGASGEADLRTHRAPKGDERFRAGSITKTFTAAVVLQLVHEGKVRLDETVQQYLPGLLPAHYPKIRVSQLLNYTSGLPSADFPADFDWQYAHRFTTWDHKELVSKAVSRPMEFAPGTKQHYSNIGYNVLGLIVEKVTGRSYEREVRDRVIIPAGLKDTYSAGNDPRIQGRHTRGYQAVKAKDGTSRLVDVTEWNQSITWASGDLVTTTADLERFSSALFRGRVVPKPELKLMFTVPDVPAYNPGGDPAEDRKATYTSGLTRVEVGRTVVYGKTGGRYGYLNGFGATLDRSRTLVYSVNSTDAKSETPSPVVGRIIEAAFGR
;
A
#
# COMPACT_ATOMS: atom_id res chain seq x y z
N MET A 1 35.00 44.87 -36.92
CA MET A 1 34.38 45.20 -38.23
C MET A 1 33.03 44.49 -38.38
N ARG A 2 31.98 45.30 -38.71
CA ARG A 2 30.66 44.97 -39.24
C ARG A 2 29.72 44.03 -38.43
N ARG A 3 28.85 44.68 -37.66
CA ARG A 3 27.51 44.25 -37.27
C ARG A 3 26.62 44.10 -38.52
N LYS A 4 25.84 43.04 -38.62
CA LYS A 4 24.63 42.97 -39.46
C LYS A 4 23.43 42.62 -38.58
N GLY A 5 22.51 43.58 -38.46
CA GLY A 5 21.22 43.42 -37.87
C GLY A 5 20.26 42.71 -38.83
N ILE A 6 19.31 41.96 -38.27
CA ILE A 6 18.19 41.39 -38.98
C ILE A 6 16.93 42.04 -38.43
N ALA A 7 16.15 42.61 -39.35
CA ALA A 7 14.90 43.31 -39.09
C ALA A 7 13.74 42.37 -38.77
N VAL A 8 12.91 42.81 -37.81
CA VAL A 8 11.63 42.20 -37.50
C VAL A 8 10.58 42.78 -38.44
N LEU A 9 9.93 41.91 -39.24
CA LEU A 9 8.75 42.30 -40.04
C LEU A 9 7.47 42.01 -39.21
N ALA A 10 6.76 43.06 -38.84
CA ALA A 10 5.39 42.99 -38.28
C ALA A 10 4.37 42.96 -39.41
N THR A 11 3.60 41.90 -39.49
CA THR A 11 2.45 41.81 -40.41
C THR A 11 1.17 42.12 -39.63
N ALA A 12 0.52 43.24 -39.93
CA ALA A 12 -0.79 43.61 -39.47
C ALA A 12 -1.86 42.83 -40.27
N VAL A 13 -2.77 42.15 -39.58
CA VAL A 13 -3.97 41.55 -40.20
C VAL A 13 -5.16 42.46 -39.84
N ALA A 14 -5.77 43.05 -40.86
CA ALA A 14 -6.98 43.85 -40.77
C ALA A 14 -8.21 42.97 -40.54
N ALA A 15 -8.99 43.25 -39.50
CA ALA A 15 -10.27 42.63 -39.25
C ALA A 15 -11.36 43.30 -40.11
N MET A 16 -11.95 42.56 -41.02
CA MET A 16 -13.22 42.95 -41.70
C MET A 16 -14.39 42.51 -40.82
N SER A 17 -15.15 43.48 -40.30
CA SER A 17 -16.43 43.27 -39.62
C SER A 17 -17.53 43.07 -40.65
N VAL A 18 -18.14 41.91 -40.72
CA VAL A 18 -19.39 41.63 -41.43
C VAL A 18 -20.50 41.68 -40.42
N ALA A 19 -21.40 42.70 -40.56
CA ALA A 19 -22.61 42.79 -39.78
C ALA A 19 -23.64 41.79 -40.33
N ALA A 20 -23.94 40.73 -39.59
CA ALA A 20 -25.04 39.83 -39.86
C ALA A 20 -26.24 40.23 -39.00
N THR A 21 -27.35 40.59 -39.62
CA THR A 21 -28.66 40.85 -39.01
C THR A 21 -29.27 39.54 -38.52
N ILE A 22 -29.51 39.43 -37.21
CA ILE A 22 -30.16 38.29 -36.58
C ILE A 22 -31.66 38.52 -36.52
N PRO A 23 -32.51 37.59 -37.01
CA PRO A 23 -33.96 37.66 -36.80
C PRO A 23 -34.32 37.35 -35.33
N PRO A 24 -35.45 37.85 -34.79
CA PRO A 24 -35.81 37.64 -33.40
C PRO A 24 -36.13 36.17 -33.13
N ALA A 25 -35.37 35.56 -32.21
CA ALA A 25 -35.62 34.22 -31.74
C ALA A 25 -36.87 34.18 -30.87
N LEU A 26 -37.78 33.27 -31.20
CA LEU A 26 -38.90 32.86 -30.36
C LEU A 26 -38.38 32.39 -29.00
N ALA A 27 -38.87 33.02 -27.93
CA ALA A 27 -38.56 32.63 -26.56
C ALA A 27 -39.11 31.22 -26.26
N SER A 28 -38.26 30.23 -26.33
CA SER A 28 -38.55 28.89 -25.78
C SER A 28 -38.45 28.97 -24.27
N SER A 29 -39.58 28.84 -23.59
CA SER A 29 -39.64 28.69 -22.14
C SER A 29 -38.91 27.41 -21.72
N SER A 30 -37.64 27.53 -21.29
CA SER A 30 -36.93 26.47 -20.63
C SER A 30 -37.53 26.28 -19.24
N SER A 31 -38.32 25.22 -19.05
CA SER A 31 -38.65 24.73 -17.72
C SER A 31 -37.35 24.45 -16.95
N PRO A 32 -37.22 24.86 -15.67
CA PRO A 32 -36.06 24.53 -14.87
C PRO A 32 -35.96 23.00 -14.76
N ALA A 33 -34.84 22.45 -15.22
CA ALA A 33 -34.52 21.05 -15.01
C ALA A 33 -34.58 20.78 -13.48
N ARG A 34 -35.54 19.98 -13.05
CA ARG A 34 -35.59 19.46 -11.69
C ARG A 34 -34.25 18.74 -11.46
N SER A 35 -33.37 19.32 -10.64
CA SER A 35 -32.24 18.63 -10.08
C SER A 35 -32.78 17.39 -9.37
N ALA A 36 -32.39 16.22 -9.80
CA ALA A 36 -32.66 14.97 -9.08
C ALA A 36 -32.21 15.15 -7.63
N PRO A 37 -33.02 14.76 -6.63
CA PRO A 37 -32.60 14.86 -5.25
C PRO A 37 -31.28 14.08 -5.10
N ALA A 38 -30.26 14.72 -4.51
CA ALA A 38 -29.04 14.05 -4.12
C ALA A 38 -29.45 12.88 -3.22
N VAL A 39 -29.21 11.65 -3.68
CA VAL A 39 -29.47 10.45 -2.88
C VAL A 39 -28.57 10.61 -1.65
N ALA A 40 -29.18 10.83 -0.48
CA ALA A 40 -28.44 10.91 0.77
C ALA A 40 -27.64 9.61 0.90
N GLU A 41 -26.31 9.72 0.97
CA GLU A 41 -25.41 8.58 1.09
C GLU A 41 -25.76 7.83 2.37
N ARG A 42 -26.16 6.58 2.26
CA ARG A 42 -26.60 5.77 3.39
C ARG A 42 -25.41 5.53 4.31
N VAL A 43 -25.59 5.79 5.60
CA VAL A 43 -24.57 5.51 6.61
C VAL A 43 -24.58 4.01 6.95
N PRO A 44 -23.44 3.30 6.92
CA PRO A 44 -23.35 1.91 7.32
C PRO A 44 -23.90 1.63 8.72
N SER A 45 -24.54 0.48 8.91
CA SER A 45 -25.15 0.07 10.18
C SER A 45 -24.14 -0.04 11.33
N ASN A 46 -22.86 -0.24 11.02
CA ASN A 46 -21.75 -0.38 11.97
C ASN A 46 -20.92 0.92 12.16
N ALA A 47 -21.35 2.05 11.58
CA ALA A 47 -20.66 3.33 11.70
C ALA A 47 -20.50 3.80 13.15
N GLU A 48 -21.52 3.55 14.00
CA GLU A 48 -21.46 3.92 15.41
C GLU A 48 -20.45 3.05 16.20
N ALA A 49 -20.37 1.75 15.89
CA ALA A 49 -19.33 0.87 16.44
C ALA A 49 -17.94 1.36 16.01
N MET A 50 -17.80 1.80 14.76
CA MET A 50 -16.54 2.34 14.23
C MET A 50 -16.15 3.66 14.92
N ARG A 51 -17.09 4.58 15.19
CA ARG A 51 -16.82 5.80 15.98
C ARG A 51 -16.26 5.46 17.36
N ARG A 52 -16.87 4.49 18.04
CA ARG A 52 -16.36 4.01 19.36
C ARG A 52 -14.98 3.36 19.25
N ALA A 53 -14.70 2.63 18.16
CA ALA A 53 -13.43 1.95 17.96
C ALA A 53 -12.23 2.90 17.88
N ILE A 54 -12.44 4.13 17.36
CA ILE A 54 -11.40 5.16 17.24
C ILE A 54 -11.52 6.30 18.25
N ALA A 55 -12.48 6.23 19.18
CA ALA A 55 -12.67 7.26 20.21
C ALA A 55 -11.51 7.27 21.22
N GLY A 56 -11.31 8.41 21.89
CA GLY A 56 -10.33 8.56 22.98
C GLY A 56 -8.88 8.68 22.51
N LEU A 57 -8.64 9.00 21.25
CA LEU A 57 -7.30 9.34 20.75
C LEU A 57 -7.02 10.86 20.90
N PRO A 58 -5.77 11.29 21.14
CA PRO A 58 -4.57 10.47 21.31
C PRO A 58 -4.57 9.68 22.63
N SER A 59 -3.92 8.51 22.61
CA SER A 59 -3.74 7.63 23.74
C SER A 59 -2.30 7.09 23.79
N ALA A 60 -1.99 6.26 24.78
CA ALA A 60 -0.70 5.59 24.87
C ALA A 60 -0.44 4.66 23.64
N GLU A 61 -1.49 4.13 23.01
CA GLU A 61 -1.42 3.14 21.92
C GLU A 61 -1.32 3.78 20.52
N ALA A 62 -1.94 4.96 20.35
CA ALA A 62 -2.00 5.64 19.06
C ALA A 62 -2.26 7.14 19.23
N THR A 63 -1.69 7.95 18.34
CA THR A 63 -1.92 9.41 18.35
C THR A 63 -3.12 9.81 17.49
N ALA A 64 -3.40 9.08 16.41
CA ALA A 64 -4.51 9.35 15.51
C ALA A 64 -5.00 8.08 14.80
N ALA A 65 -6.21 8.14 14.29
CA ALA A 65 -6.75 7.15 13.36
C ALA A 65 -7.58 7.83 12.27
N GLN A 66 -7.53 7.25 11.05
CA GLN A 66 -8.35 7.61 9.89
C GLN A 66 -8.96 6.32 9.36
N VAL A 67 -10.27 6.28 9.14
CA VAL A 67 -10.98 5.06 8.75
C VAL A 67 -12.02 5.37 7.68
N ARG A 68 -12.11 4.51 6.66
CA ARG A 68 -13.20 4.43 5.69
C ARG A 68 -13.87 3.07 5.78
N LEU A 69 -15.18 3.07 5.85
CA LEU A 69 -16.01 1.90 5.99
C LEU A 69 -17.10 1.90 4.91
N GLY A 70 -17.36 0.75 4.30
CA GLY A 70 -18.47 0.56 3.37
C GLY A 70 -19.24 -0.73 3.66
N ASP A 71 -20.57 -0.69 3.52
CA ASP A 71 -21.48 -1.83 3.58
C ASP A 71 -22.46 -1.83 2.38
N GLY A 72 -21.99 -2.30 1.23
CA GLY A 72 -22.78 -2.23 0.00
C GLY A 72 -22.94 -0.79 -0.49
N ASP A 73 -24.09 -0.17 -0.26
CA ASP A 73 -24.40 1.19 -0.74
C ASP A 73 -24.05 2.30 0.26
N GLY A 74 -23.78 1.92 1.52
CA GLY A 74 -23.45 2.87 2.58
C GLY A 74 -21.95 3.13 2.68
N ARG A 75 -21.57 4.37 3.02
CA ARG A 75 -20.19 4.75 3.27
C ARG A 75 -20.08 5.61 4.53
N TRP A 76 -18.97 5.44 5.23
CA TRP A 76 -18.62 6.26 6.39
C TRP A 76 -17.13 6.57 6.38
N LEU A 77 -16.82 7.83 6.68
CA LEU A 77 -15.48 8.34 6.90
C LEU A 77 -15.40 8.89 8.32
N GLY A 78 -14.36 8.51 9.04
CA GLY A 78 -14.08 9.06 10.37
C GLY A 78 -12.60 9.21 10.63
N ALA A 79 -12.28 10.16 11.50
CA ALA A 79 -10.95 10.40 12.01
C ALA A 79 -11.03 10.84 13.48
N SER A 80 -9.99 10.52 14.24
CA SER A 80 -9.88 10.86 15.67
C SER A 80 -8.43 11.07 16.06
N GLY A 81 -8.20 11.83 17.13
CA GLY A 81 -6.88 12.09 17.70
C GLY A 81 -6.17 13.29 17.10
N GLU A 82 -4.84 13.25 17.14
CA GLU A 82 -3.96 14.32 16.68
C GLU A 82 -3.00 13.83 15.59
N ALA A 83 -3.09 14.43 14.42
CA ALA A 83 -2.23 14.15 13.27
C ALA A 83 -0.82 14.73 13.44
N ASP A 84 -0.63 15.71 14.30
CA ASP A 84 0.65 16.30 14.70
C ASP A 84 0.57 16.73 16.15
N LEU A 85 1.26 16.04 17.05
CA LEU A 85 1.27 16.31 18.48
C LEU A 85 1.92 17.66 18.85
N ARG A 86 2.78 18.21 18.01
CA ARG A 86 3.47 19.48 18.27
C ARG A 86 2.54 20.69 18.10
N THR A 87 1.51 20.52 17.25
CA THR A 87 0.56 21.59 16.90
C THR A 87 -0.85 21.26 17.32
N HIS A 88 -1.08 20.09 17.93
CA HIS A 88 -2.40 19.58 18.31
C HIS A 88 -3.37 19.53 17.12
N ARG A 89 -2.84 19.31 15.91
CA ARG A 89 -3.63 19.32 14.67
C ARG A 89 -4.43 18.04 14.53
N ALA A 90 -5.75 18.15 14.49
CA ALA A 90 -6.63 17.02 14.23
C ALA A 90 -6.49 16.47 12.79
N PRO A 91 -6.65 15.15 12.57
CA PRO A 91 -6.69 14.57 11.22
C PRO A 91 -8.00 14.92 10.52
N LYS A 92 -7.96 15.09 9.19
CA LYS A 92 -9.15 15.31 8.34
C LYS A 92 -9.70 14.03 7.71
N GLY A 93 -9.00 12.91 7.87
CA GLY A 93 -9.45 11.60 7.38
C GLY A 93 -8.93 11.20 6.00
N ASP A 94 -8.13 12.07 5.36
CA ASP A 94 -7.54 11.84 4.03
C ASP A 94 -6.07 12.27 3.95
N GLU A 95 -5.40 12.40 5.08
CA GLU A 95 -3.97 12.68 5.13
C GLU A 95 -3.16 11.49 4.66
N ARG A 96 -2.01 11.80 4.05
CA ARG A 96 -1.04 10.80 3.61
C ARG A 96 -0.35 10.13 4.80
N PHE A 97 0.01 8.87 4.60
CA PHE A 97 0.75 8.04 5.55
C PHE A 97 1.62 7.02 4.81
N ARG A 98 2.60 6.44 5.50
CA ARG A 98 3.42 5.36 4.96
C ARG A 98 2.63 4.07 4.93
N ALA A 99 2.38 3.54 3.73
CA ALA A 99 1.56 2.35 3.52
C ALA A 99 2.21 1.06 4.06
N GLY A 100 3.54 1.04 4.18
CA GLY A 100 4.25 -0.16 4.56
C GLY A 100 3.92 -1.33 3.62
N SER A 101 3.74 -2.52 4.16
CA SER A 101 3.55 -3.75 3.38
C SER A 101 2.29 -3.80 2.49
N ILE A 102 1.43 -2.80 2.53
CA ILE A 102 0.38 -2.64 1.50
C ILE A 102 1.01 -2.49 0.11
N THR A 103 2.22 -1.95 0.02
CA THR A 103 3.05 -1.88 -1.20
C THR A 103 3.11 -3.22 -1.93
N LYS A 104 3.17 -4.34 -1.21
CA LYS A 104 3.25 -5.68 -1.81
C LYS A 104 2.06 -6.01 -2.72
N THR A 105 0.88 -5.50 -2.43
CA THR A 105 -0.28 -5.69 -3.30
C THR A 105 -0.09 -4.97 -4.64
N PHE A 106 0.53 -3.79 -4.62
CA PHE A 106 0.87 -3.05 -5.84
C PHE A 106 1.97 -3.77 -6.63
N THR A 107 3.00 -4.25 -5.97
CA THR A 107 4.07 -5.05 -6.59
C THR A 107 3.51 -6.31 -7.25
N ALA A 108 2.66 -7.06 -6.54
CA ALA A 108 1.98 -8.24 -7.08
C ALA A 108 1.13 -7.88 -8.30
N ALA A 109 0.40 -6.76 -8.27
CA ALA A 109 -0.39 -6.30 -9.39
C ALA A 109 0.47 -6.01 -10.64
N VAL A 110 1.62 -5.34 -10.48
CA VAL A 110 2.57 -5.11 -11.58
C VAL A 110 3.09 -6.42 -12.15
N VAL A 111 3.54 -7.34 -11.30
CA VAL A 111 4.07 -8.65 -11.73
C VAL A 111 2.99 -9.44 -12.47
N LEU A 112 1.76 -9.48 -11.97
CA LEU A 112 0.66 -10.20 -12.60
C LEU A 112 0.21 -9.58 -13.92
N GLN A 113 0.32 -8.26 -14.10
CA GLN A 113 0.14 -7.62 -15.41
C GLN A 113 1.25 -8.05 -16.39
N LEU A 114 2.50 -8.10 -15.93
CA LEU A 114 3.62 -8.58 -16.76
C LEU A 114 3.49 -10.07 -17.10
N VAL A 115 2.87 -10.87 -16.24
CA VAL A 115 2.50 -12.27 -16.55
C VAL A 115 1.46 -12.31 -17.67
N HIS A 116 0.42 -11.50 -17.58
CA HIS A 116 -0.60 -11.41 -18.63
C HIS A 116 -0.03 -10.97 -19.99
N GLU A 117 0.97 -10.09 -19.96
CA GLU A 117 1.69 -9.64 -21.16
C GLU A 117 2.70 -10.67 -21.68
N GLY A 118 2.87 -11.82 -21.03
CA GLY A 118 3.85 -12.85 -21.39
C GLY A 118 5.32 -12.46 -21.14
N LYS A 119 5.56 -11.33 -20.44
CA LYS A 119 6.92 -10.85 -20.12
C LYS A 119 7.50 -11.56 -18.88
N VAL A 120 6.65 -12.05 -18.01
CA VAL A 120 7.00 -12.84 -16.82
C VAL A 120 6.22 -14.15 -16.86
N ARG A 121 6.88 -15.25 -16.53
CA ARG A 121 6.26 -16.57 -16.37
C ARG A 121 6.33 -16.99 -14.91
N LEU A 122 5.20 -17.45 -14.37
CA LEU A 122 5.07 -17.83 -12.96
C LEU A 122 5.88 -19.10 -12.60
N ASP A 123 6.07 -19.98 -13.57
CA ASP A 123 6.83 -21.23 -13.45
C ASP A 123 8.33 -21.05 -13.70
N GLU A 124 8.76 -19.92 -14.29
CA GLU A 124 10.17 -19.59 -14.43
C GLU A 124 10.82 -19.21 -13.13
N THR A 125 12.16 -19.37 -13.07
CA THR A 125 12.92 -19.21 -11.84
C THR A 125 13.57 -17.84 -11.73
N VAL A 126 13.81 -17.41 -10.49
CA VAL A 126 14.60 -16.20 -10.18
C VAL A 126 15.95 -16.25 -10.86
N GLN A 127 16.60 -17.43 -10.86
CA GLN A 127 17.93 -17.63 -11.45
C GLN A 127 17.93 -17.40 -12.96
N GLN A 128 16.79 -17.61 -13.66
CA GLN A 128 16.65 -17.31 -15.09
C GLN A 128 16.52 -15.82 -15.35
N TYR A 129 15.72 -15.10 -14.56
CA TYR A 129 15.56 -13.65 -14.70
C TYR A 129 16.77 -12.85 -14.20
N LEU A 130 17.37 -13.29 -13.09
CA LEU A 130 18.42 -12.59 -12.34
C LEU A 130 19.60 -13.53 -12.07
N PRO A 131 20.35 -13.93 -13.13
CA PRO A 131 21.50 -14.82 -12.97
C PRO A 131 22.52 -14.19 -12.02
N GLY A 132 23.02 -14.99 -11.07
CA GLY A 132 24.02 -14.58 -10.09
C GLY A 132 23.46 -13.82 -8.86
N LEU A 133 22.16 -13.51 -8.80
CA LEU A 133 21.56 -12.84 -7.64
C LEU A 133 21.48 -13.79 -6.42
N LEU A 134 21.11 -15.05 -6.67
CA LEU A 134 21.03 -16.07 -5.62
C LEU A 134 22.29 -16.97 -5.65
N PRO A 135 22.75 -17.47 -4.50
CA PRO A 135 23.89 -18.41 -4.44
C PRO A 135 23.66 -19.65 -5.31
N ALA A 136 24.72 -20.15 -5.93
CA ALA A 136 24.63 -21.29 -6.85
C ALA A 136 24.09 -22.58 -6.19
N HIS A 137 24.27 -22.73 -4.87
CA HIS A 137 23.77 -23.87 -4.10
C HIS A 137 22.29 -23.76 -3.71
N TYR A 138 21.64 -22.59 -3.96
CA TYR A 138 20.20 -22.42 -3.68
C TYR A 138 19.39 -23.23 -4.69
N PRO A 139 18.31 -23.89 -4.24
CA PRO A 139 17.37 -24.55 -5.15
C PRO A 139 16.72 -23.54 -6.09
N LYS A 140 16.12 -24.03 -7.17
CA LYS A 140 15.38 -23.18 -8.11
C LYS A 140 14.13 -22.61 -7.43
N ILE A 141 13.99 -21.28 -7.42
CA ILE A 141 12.87 -20.56 -6.83
C ILE A 141 12.05 -19.96 -7.95
N ARG A 142 10.77 -20.33 -8.05
CA ARG A 142 9.84 -19.82 -9.07
C ARG A 142 9.28 -18.44 -8.70
N VAL A 143 8.91 -17.64 -9.70
CA VAL A 143 8.24 -16.35 -9.49
C VAL A 143 6.95 -16.51 -8.66
N SER A 144 6.15 -17.55 -8.92
CA SER A 144 4.94 -17.86 -8.14
C SER A 144 5.22 -18.03 -6.64
N GLN A 145 6.37 -18.62 -6.28
CA GLN A 145 6.76 -18.85 -4.89
C GLN A 145 7.20 -17.58 -4.15
N LEU A 146 7.68 -16.57 -4.89
CA LEU A 146 7.91 -15.23 -4.33
C LEU A 146 6.57 -14.53 -4.04
N LEU A 147 5.63 -14.56 -5.00
CA LEU A 147 4.33 -13.91 -4.90
C LEU A 147 3.52 -14.42 -3.72
N ASN A 148 3.48 -15.74 -3.51
CA ASN A 148 2.64 -16.39 -2.51
C ASN A 148 3.39 -16.80 -1.23
N TYR A 149 4.63 -16.29 -1.05
CA TYR A 149 5.45 -16.48 0.15
C TYR A 149 5.87 -17.93 0.43
N THR A 150 5.98 -18.77 -0.59
CA THR A 150 6.45 -20.17 -0.44
C THR A 150 7.90 -20.35 -0.91
N SER A 151 8.66 -19.26 -1.07
CA SER A 151 10.03 -19.31 -1.58
C SER A 151 11.05 -19.89 -0.60
N GLY A 152 10.84 -19.79 0.70
CA GLY A 152 11.81 -20.17 1.74
C GLY A 152 13.01 -19.23 1.84
N LEU A 153 12.99 -18.07 1.17
CA LEU A 153 14.05 -17.07 1.27
C LEU A 153 14.13 -16.49 2.69
N PRO A 154 15.31 -16.44 3.31
CA PRO A 154 15.49 -15.87 4.64
C PRO A 154 15.32 -14.35 4.62
N SER A 155 15.07 -13.77 5.79
CA SER A 155 15.09 -12.33 6.00
C SER A 155 16.54 -11.80 6.00
N ALA A 156 16.71 -10.53 5.59
CA ALA A 156 18.00 -9.85 5.75
C ALA A 156 18.34 -9.69 7.23
N ASP A 157 19.60 -9.86 7.54
CA ASP A 157 20.11 -9.75 8.90
C ASP A 157 20.42 -8.29 9.24
N PHE A 158 19.44 -7.63 9.85
CA PHE A 158 19.57 -6.30 10.41
C PHE A 158 19.15 -6.31 11.87
N PRO A 159 19.82 -5.54 12.74
CA PRO A 159 19.36 -5.37 14.11
C PRO A 159 17.91 -4.91 14.15
N ALA A 160 17.07 -5.61 14.91
CA ALA A 160 15.64 -5.32 15.01
C ALA A 160 15.35 -4.20 16.00
N ASP A 161 16.33 -3.82 16.85
CA ASP A 161 16.15 -2.79 17.85
C ASP A 161 15.89 -1.40 17.23
N PHE A 162 15.10 -0.60 17.94
CA PHE A 162 14.69 0.72 17.46
C PHE A 162 15.87 1.68 17.30
N ASP A 163 16.83 1.66 18.22
CA ASP A 163 17.93 2.64 18.22
C ASP A 163 18.81 2.47 16.99
N TRP A 164 19.14 1.23 16.63
CA TRP A 164 19.87 0.94 15.40
C TRP A 164 19.07 1.36 14.16
N GLN A 165 17.81 0.97 14.10
CA GLN A 165 16.91 1.30 12.98
C GLN A 165 16.75 2.82 12.82
N TYR A 166 16.60 3.54 13.93
CA TYR A 166 16.45 4.99 13.93
C TYR A 166 17.74 5.73 13.55
N ALA A 167 18.90 5.24 14.01
CA ALA A 167 20.22 5.78 13.62
C ALA A 167 20.45 5.68 12.11
N HIS A 168 19.97 4.60 11.48
CA HIS A 168 20.13 4.33 10.04
C HIS A 168 18.93 4.75 9.18
N ARG A 169 17.96 5.50 9.73
CA ARG A 169 16.70 5.84 9.03
C ARG A 169 16.88 6.69 7.76
N PHE A 170 18.03 7.31 7.57
CA PHE A 170 18.37 8.10 6.38
C PHE A 170 19.34 7.38 5.44
N THR A 171 19.80 6.21 5.79
CA THR A 171 20.68 5.40 4.92
C THR A 171 19.96 4.97 3.67
N THR A 172 20.57 5.17 2.51
CA THR A 172 20.13 4.60 1.25
C THR A 172 20.73 3.21 1.10
N TRP A 173 19.87 2.22 0.90
CA TRP A 173 20.23 0.81 0.75
C TRP A 173 20.13 0.41 -0.71
N ASP A 174 21.17 -0.23 -1.25
CA ASP A 174 21.08 -0.88 -2.56
C ASP A 174 20.21 -2.14 -2.47
N HIS A 175 19.31 -2.30 -3.45
CA HIS A 175 18.31 -3.38 -3.40
C HIS A 175 18.92 -4.77 -3.62
N LYS A 176 20.01 -4.87 -4.42
CA LYS A 176 20.73 -6.13 -4.61
C LYS A 176 21.54 -6.48 -3.37
N GLU A 177 22.14 -5.49 -2.70
CA GLU A 177 22.83 -5.70 -1.43
C GLU A 177 21.88 -6.19 -0.33
N LEU A 178 20.63 -5.67 -0.28
CA LEU A 178 19.61 -6.17 0.65
C LEU A 178 19.31 -7.66 0.43
N VAL A 179 19.18 -8.07 -0.85
CA VAL A 179 18.99 -9.48 -1.20
C VAL A 179 20.23 -10.29 -0.84
N SER A 180 21.44 -9.81 -1.18
CA SER A 180 22.71 -10.46 -0.85
C SER A 180 22.87 -10.71 0.65
N LYS A 181 22.53 -9.71 1.48
CA LYS A 181 22.53 -9.87 2.95
C LYS A 181 21.56 -10.96 3.43
N ALA A 182 20.39 -11.07 2.81
CA ALA A 182 19.43 -12.11 3.15
C ALA A 182 19.97 -13.49 2.78
N VAL A 183 20.43 -13.67 1.54
CA VAL A 183 20.86 -14.99 1.01
C VAL A 183 22.25 -15.41 1.45
N SER A 184 22.93 -14.65 2.29
CA SER A 184 24.10 -15.11 3.05
C SER A 184 23.71 -16.10 4.16
N ARG A 185 22.42 -16.20 4.50
CA ARG A 185 21.84 -17.13 5.48
C ARG A 185 21.27 -18.37 4.80
N PRO A 186 21.16 -19.50 5.50
CA PRO A 186 20.49 -20.69 4.96
C PRO A 186 19.03 -20.41 4.60
N MET A 187 18.52 -21.17 3.64
CA MET A 187 17.08 -21.20 3.35
C MET A 187 16.28 -21.61 4.60
N GLU A 188 15.13 -21.01 4.82
CA GLU A 188 14.23 -21.36 5.94
C GLU A 188 13.56 -22.72 5.73
N PHE A 189 13.24 -23.05 4.47
CA PHE A 189 12.64 -24.32 4.04
C PHE A 189 12.78 -24.48 2.52
N ALA A 190 12.54 -25.70 2.03
CA ALA A 190 12.58 -25.97 0.60
C ALA A 190 11.44 -25.23 -0.14
N PRO A 191 11.69 -24.57 -1.31
CA PRO A 191 10.69 -23.81 -2.04
C PRO A 191 9.45 -24.63 -2.34
N GLY A 192 8.27 -24.05 -2.01
CA GLY A 192 6.95 -24.65 -2.25
C GLY A 192 6.46 -25.59 -1.15
N THR A 193 7.21 -25.79 -0.06
CA THR A 193 6.82 -26.76 1.00
C THR A 193 6.10 -26.12 2.18
N LYS A 194 6.37 -24.86 2.46
CA LYS A 194 5.76 -24.08 3.55
C LYS A 194 5.51 -22.65 3.13
N GLN A 195 4.75 -21.91 3.92
CA GLN A 195 4.52 -20.49 3.70
C GLN A 195 5.10 -19.66 4.85
N HIS A 196 5.97 -18.70 4.52
CA HIS A 196 6.48 -17.72 5.47
C HIS A 196 6.53 -16.32 4.82
N TYR A 197 6.02 -15.32 5.54
CA TYR A 197 6.02 -13.94 5.06
C TYR A 197 7.44 -13.44 4.78
N SER A 198 7.69 -12.90 3.58
CA SER A 198 9.00 -12.45 3.17
C SER A 198 8.96 -11.04 2.54
N ASN A 199 9.78 -10.13 3.07
CA ASN A 199 10.06 -8.84 2.43
C ASN A 199 11.02 -9.02 1.25
N ILE A 200 12.03 -9.87 1.43
CA ILE A 200 13.07 -10.12 0.42
C ILE A 200 12.47 -10.71 -0.85
N GLY A 201 11.51 -11.62 -0.74
CA GLY A 201 10.81 -12.16 -1.92
C GLY A 201 10.18 -11.05 -2.79
N TYR A 202 9.63 -10.03 -2.17
CA TYR A 202 9.05 -8.89 -2.89
C TYR A 202 10.09 -7.90 -3.43
N ASN A 203 11.23 -7.76 -2.76
CA ASN A 203 12.35 -7.00 -3.32
C ASN A 203 12.94 -7.72 -4.56
N VAL A 204 13.03 -9.06 -4.54
CA VAL A 204 13.40 -9.85 -5.73
C VAL A 204 12.38 -9.66 -6.86
N LEU A 205 11.07 -9.62 -6.56
CA LEU A 205 10.05 -9.31 -7.57
C LEU A 205 10.24 -7.91 -8.17
N GLY A 206 10.60 -6.90 -7.36
CA GLY A 206 10.96 -5.56 -7.85
C GLY A 206 12.12 -5.59 -8.82
N LEU A 207 13.20 -6.34 -8.50
CA LEU A 207 14.35 -6.53 -9.41
C LEU A 207 13.97 -7.25 -10.70
N ILE A 208 13.04 -8.22 -10.65
CA ILE A 208 12.52 -8.88 -11.85
C ILE A 208 11.75 -7.89 -12.72
N VAL A 209 10.89 -7.05 -12.10
CA VAL A 209 10.15 -5.99 -12.82
C VAL A 209 11.13 -5.09 -13.57
N GLU A 210 12.17 -4.58 -12.92
CA GLU A 210 13.18 -3.74 -13.57
C GLU A 210 13.91 -4.46 -14.70
N LYS A 211 14.28 -5.73 -14.47
CA LYS A 211 14.99 -6.56 -15.46
C LYS A 211 14.19 -6.75 -16.75
N VAL A 212 12.90 -7.06 -16.63
CA VAL A 212 12.07 -7.41 -17.82
C VAL A 212 11.50 -6.19 -18.53
N THR A 213 11.40 -5.04 -17.83
CA THR A 213 10.87 -3.80 -18.42
C THR A 213 11.94 -2.81 -18.84
N GLY A 214 13.16 -2.91 -18.32
CA GLY A 214 14.22 -1.93 -18.51
C GLY A 214 13.93 -0.56 -17.86
N ARG A 215 12.94 -0.49 -16.95
CA ARG A 215 12.48 0.74 -16.28
C ARG A 215 12.54 0.55 -14.76
N SER A 216 12.65 1.64 -14.01
CA SER A 216 12.65 1.55 -12.56
C SER A 216 11.32 1.00 -12.03
N TYR A 217 11.36 0.28 -10.92
CA TYR A 217 10.19 -0.29 -10.24
C TYR A 217 9.14 0.79 -9.92
N GLU A 218 9.56 1.95 -9.40
CA GLU A 218 8.69 3.06 -9.04
C GLU A 218 7.89 3.57 -10.24
N ARG A 219 8.55 3.64 -11.40
CA ARG A 219 7.92 4.05 -12.65
C ARG A 219 6.89 3.02 -13.12
N GLU A 220 7.20 1.73 -13.01
CA GLU A 220 6.26 0.65 -13.37
C GLU A 220 5.03 0.65 -12.45
N VAL A 221 5.20 0.79 -11.14
CA VAL A 221 4.07 0.91 -10.19
C VAL A 221 3.21 2.14 -10.51
N ARG A 222 3.85 3.27 -10.79
CA ARG A 222 3.15 4.52 -11.12
C ARG A 222 2.31 4.36 -12.40
N ASP A 223 2.94 3.91 -13.48
CA ASP A 223 2.33 3.92 -14.80
C ASP A 223 1.31 2.78 -14.98
N ARG A 224 1.50 1.64 -14.28
CA ARG A 224 0.64 0.46 -14.39
C ARG A 224 -0.49 0.39 -13.37
N VAL A 225 -0.28 0.98 -12.19
CA VAL A 225 -1.26 0.85 -11.10
C VAL A 225 -1.77 2.22 -10.64
N ILE A 226 -0.89 3.13 -10.24
CA ILE A 226 -1.27 4.38 -9.59
C ILE A 226 -2.09 5.26 -10.54
N ILE A 227 -1.56 5.56 -11.73
CA ILE A 227 -2.24 6.42 -12.71
C ILE A 227 -3.54 5.77 -13.21
N PRO A 228 -3.56 4.50 -13.69
CA PRO A 228 -4.80 3.88 -14.18
C PRO A 228 -5.89 3.72 -13.13
N ALA A 229 -5.53 3.54 -11.86
CA ALA A 229 -6.50 3.47 -10.76
C ALA A 229 -6.93 4.85 -10.23
N GLY A 230 -6.39 5.96 -10.77
CA GLY A 230 -6.74 7.32 -10.39
C GLY A 230 -6.31 7.69 -8.96
N LEU A 231 -5.16 7.16 -8.50
CA LEU A 231 -4.63 7.39 -7.16
C LEU A 231 -3.79 8.66 -7.14
N LYS A 232 -4.40 9.77 -6.73
CA LYS A 232 -3.79 11.11 -6.86
C LYS A 232 -2.78 11.42 -5.75
N ASP A 233 -2.90 10.76 -4.62
CA ASP A 233 -2.13 10.99 -3.40
C ASP A 233 -1.25 9.80 -3.02
N THR A 234 -1.04 8.86 -3.97
CA THR A 234 -0.22 7.67 -3.82
C THR A 234 1.05 7.78 -4.66
N TYR A 235 2.19 7.46 -4.07
CA TYR A 235 3.48 7.44 -4.77
C TYR A 235 4.48 6.54 -4.04
N SER A 236 5.52 6.07 -4.77
CA SER A 236 6.71 5.46 -4.19
C SER A 236 7.62 6.57 -3.67
N ALA A 237 7.98 6.51 -2.38
CA ALA A 237 8.84 7.52 -1.77
C ALA A 237 10.30 7.41 -2.23
N GLY A 238 10.73 6.22 -2.71
CA GLY A 238 12.11 5.99 -3.10
C GLY A 238 13.07 6.34 -1.97
N ASN A 239 14.03 7.22 -2.27
CA ASN A 239 15.04 7.69 -1.31
C ASN A 239 14.66 8.99 -0.60
N ASP A 240 13.52 9.63 -0.91
CA ASP A 240 13.07 10.81 -0.16
C ASP A 240 12.55 10.38 1.21
N PRO A 241 13.18 10.80 2.32
CA PRO A 241 12.73 10.42 3.64
C PRO A 241 11.45 11.15 4.07
N ARG A 242 11.03 12.20 3.37
CA ARG A 242 9.87 13.02 3.71
C ARG A 242 8.59 12.42 3.14
N ILE A 243 7.46 12.73 3.77
CA ILE A 243 6.12 12.54 3.20
C ILE A 243 5.70 13.85 2.56
N GLN A 244 5.53 13.86 1.24
CA GLN A 244 5.14 15.06 0.50
C GLN A 244 3.68 15.44 0.78
N GLY A 245 3.41 16.74 0.94
CA GLY A 245 2.08 17.27 1.15
C GLY A 245 1.52 17.03 2.57
N ARG A 246 0.19 17.17 2.71
CA ARG A 246 -0.48 17.02 4.02
C ARG A 246 -0.46 15.56 4.45
N HIS A 247 0.06 15.31 5.65
CA HIS A 247 0.21 13.97 6.21
C HIS A 247 0.02 13.93 7.73
N THR A 248 -0.23 12.76 8.26
CA THR A 248 -0.12 12.49 9.69
C THR A 248 1.35 12.24 10.06
N ARG A 249 1.79 12.72 11.21
CA ARG A 249 3.12 12.42 11.74
C ARG A 249 3.13 11.08 12.45
N GLY A 250 4.20 10.32 12.24
CA GLY A 250 4.43 9.04 12.94
C GLY A 250 5.24 9.27 14.22
N TYR A 251 4.86 8.59 15.28
CA TYR A 251 5.56 8.62 16.56
C TYR A 251 5.85 7.20 17.04
N GLN A 252 7.01 7.00 17.68
CA GLN A 252 7.39 5.74 18.32
C GLN A 252 7.61 5.98 19.81
N ALA A 253 6.96 5.21 20.65
CA ALA A 253 7.23 5.20 22.09
C ALA A 253 8.57 4.51 22.35
N VAL A 254 9.46 5.21 23.04
CA VAL A 254 10.78 4.72 23.42
C VAL A 254 10.90 4.77 24.93
N LYS A 255 11.22 3.63 25.54
CA LYS A 255 11.47 3.55 26.99
C LYS A 255 12.86 4.06 27.31
N ALA A 256 12.96 4.98 28.25
CA ALA A 256 14.22 5.42 28.82
C ALA A 256 14.71 4.43 29.90
N LYS A 257 15.99 4.54 30.28
CA LYS A 257 16.59 3.65 31.28
C LYS A 257 15.94 3.76 32.68
N ASP A 258 15.34 4.89 32.97
CA ASP A 258 14.59 5.17 34.22
C ASP A 258 13.15 4.64 34.22
N GLY A 259 12.75 3.94 33.13
CA GLY A 259 11.40 3.40 32.97
C GLY A 259 10.37 4.39 32.40
N THR A 260 10.72 5.66 32.24
CA THR A 260 9.85 6.65 31.59
C THR A 260 9.74 6.34 30.08
N SER A 261 8.63 6.78 29.47
CA SER A 261 8.42 6.63 28.03
C SER A 261 8.30 8.00 27.38
N ARG A 262 8.97 8.18 26.25
CA ARG A 262 8.85 9.38 25.41
C ARG A 262 8.48 9.01 23.99
N LEU A 263 7.76 9.90 23.31
CA LEU A 263 7.45 9.76 21.89
C LEU A 263 8.56 10.40 21.05
N VAL A 264 9.10 9.63 20.12
CA VAL A 264 10.07 10.08 19.12
C VAL A 264 9.38 10.21 17.78
N ASP A 265 9.57 11.34 17.10
CA ASP A 265 9.06 11.56 15.75
C ASP A 265 9.82 10.69 14.75
N VAL A 266 9.09 9.84 14.04
CA VAL A 266 9.61 8.88 13.05
C VAL A 266 9.02 9.12 11.67
N THR A 267 8.46 10.30 11.44
CA THR A 267 7.79 10.66 10.17
C THR A 267 8.76 10.59 8.99
N GLU A 268 9.97 11.15 9.16
CA GLU A 268 10.98 11.17 8.11
C GLU A 268 11.85 9.91 8.17
N TRP A 269 11.81 9.13 7.07
CA TRP A 269 12.50 7.84 6.99
C TRP A 269 12.73 7.43 5.54
N ASN A 270 13.96 7.18 5.13
CA ASN A 270 14.29 6.64 3.82
C ASN A 270 13.69 5.22 3.67
N GLN A 271 12.94 4.98 2.60
CA GLN A 271 12.21 3.73 2.40
C GLN A 271 12.96 2.70 1.55
N SER A 272 14.19 2.96 1.12
CA SER A 272 14.98 2.03 0.29
C SER A 272 15.16 0.66 0.95
N ILE A 273 15.27 0.60 2.29
CA ILE A 273 15.36 -0.67 3.04
C ILE A 273 14.13 -1.59 2.81
N THR A 274 12.97 -1.04 2.49
CA THR A 274 11.76 -1.81 2.21
C THR A 274 11.39 -1.86 0.74
N TRP A 275 11.67 -0.79 0.01
CA TRP A 275 11.47 -0.66 -1.43
C TRP A 275 10.18 -1.35 -1.95
N ALA A 276 10.30 -2.29 -2.92
CA ALA A 276 9.16 -3.01 -3.53
C ALA A 276 8.33 -3.83 -2.52
N SER A 277 8.76 -3.92 -1.28
CA SER A 277 8.02 -4.57 -0.19
C SER A 277 7.31 -3.59 0.75
N GLY A 278 7.59 -2.24 0.68
CA GLY A 278 7.06 -1.37 1.72
C GLY A 278 7.23 0.14 1.60
N ASP A 279 7.52 0.71 0.43
CA ASP A 279 7.93 2.11 0.28
C ASP A 279 6.81 3.11 -0.05
N LEU A 280 5.61 2.66 -0.39
CA LEU A 280 4.54 3.56 -0.81
C LEU A 280 4.08 4.50 0.32
N VAL A 281 3.77 5.73 -0.09
CA VAL A 281 2.95 6.69 0.64
C VAL A 281 1.58 6.74 -0.04
N THR A 282 0.50 6.84 0.75
CA THR A 282 -0.88 6.82 0.23
C THR A 282 -1.83 7.54 1.18
N THR A 283 -3.13 7.57 0.84
CA THR A 283 -4.24 8.02 1.69
C THR A 283 -5.30 6.94 1.82
N THR A 284 -6.19 7.07 2.81
CA THR A 284 -7.34 6.17 2.94
C THR A 284 -8.24 6.22 1.71
N ALA A 285 -8.41 7.39 1.09
CA ALA A 285 -9.20 7.58 -0.12
C ALA A 285 -8.63 6.83 -1.33
N ASP A 286 -7.32 6.90 -1.52
CA ASP A 286 -6.66 6.20 -2.62
C ASP A 286 -6.67 4.68 -2.40
N LEU A 287 -6.48 4.20 -1.16
CA LEU A 287 -6.60 2.77 -0.86
C LEU A 287 -8.02 2.24 -1.07
N GLU A 288 -9.06 3.02 -0.77
CA GLU A 288 -10.45 2.64 -1.06
C GLU A 288 -10.66 2.51 -2.58
N ARG A 289 -10.18 3.49 -3.39
CA ARG A 289 -10.22 3.43 -4.85
C ARG A 289 -9.45 2.23 -5.39
N PHE A 290 -8.22 2.03 -4.90
CA PHE A 290 -7.38 0.91 -5.29
C PHE A 290 -8.03 -0.43 -4.99
N SER A 291 -8.52 -0.64 -3.76
CA SER A 291 -9.23 -1.85 -3.34
C SER A 291 -10.44 -2.11 -4.25
N SER A 292 -11.28 -1.09 -4.46
CA SER A 292 -12.44 -1.20 -5.35
C SER A 292 -12.04 -1.55 -6.79
N ALA A 293 -11.01 -0.93 -7.34
CA ALA A 293 -10.51 -1.21 -8.69
C ALA A 293 -9.92 -2.62 -8.80
N LEU A 294 -9.14 -3.05 -7.81
CA LEU A 294 -8.51 -4.38 -7.76
C LEU A 294 -9.55 -5.49 -7.72
N PHE A 295 -10.50 -5.44 -6.77
CA PHE A 295 -11.53 -6.48 -6.62
C PHE A 295 -12.50 -6.53 -7.81
N ARG A 296 -12.61 -5.46 -8.59
CA ARG A 296 -13.39 -5.42 -9.85
C ARG A 296 -12.59 -5.93 -11.07
N GLY A 297 -11.32 -6.30 -10.92
CA GLY A 297 -10.45 -6.71 -12.02
C GLY A 297 -10.06 -5.58 -12.96
N ARG A 298 -10.03 -4.34 -12.48
CA ARG A 298 -9.62 -3.16 -13.27
C ARG A 298 -8.12 -2.86 -13.16
N VAL A 299 -7.42 -3.47 -12.19
CA VAL A 299 -5.98 -3.32 -11.98
C VAL A 299 -5.22 -4.54 -12.48
N VAL A 300 -5.73 -5.74 -12.21
CA VAL A 300 -5.14 -7.00 -12.65
C VAL A 300 -6.15 -7.73 -13.53
N PRO A 301 -5.76 -8.26 -14.70
CA PRO A 301 -6.62 -9.04 -15.56
C PRO A 301 -7.23 -10.26 -14.84
N LYS A 302 -8.47 -10.63 -15.19
CA LYS A 302 -9.24 -11.65 -14.45
C LYS A 302 -8.55 -13.02 -14.30
N PRO A 303 -7.83 -13.56 -15.30
CA PRO A 303 -7.14 -14.83 -15.12
C PRO A 303 -6.10 -14.78 -14.00
N GLU A 304 -5.28 -13.74 -13.96
CA GLU A 304 -4.20 -13.55 -12.99
C GLU A 304 -4.73 -13.05 -11.64
N LEU A 305 -5.83 -12.30 -11.64
CA LEU A 305 -6.48 -11.81 -10.42
C LEU A 305 -6.90 -12.96 -9.48
N LYS A 306 -7.27 -14.12 -10.02
CA LYS A 306 -7.62 -15.30 -9.22
C LYS A 306 -6.49 -15.70 -8.25
N LEU A 307 -5.23 -15.51 -8.66
CA LEU A 307 -4.07 -15.82 -7.83
C LEU A 307 -3.98 -14.93 -6.58
N MET A 308 -4.54 -13.72 -6.65
CA MET A 308 -4.60 -12.80 -5.51
C MET A 308 -5.65 -13.23 -4.47
N PHE A 309 -6.52 -14.18 -4.79
CA PHE A 309 -7.52 -14.74 -3.87
C PHE A 309 -7.29 -16.22 -3.57
N THR A 310 -6.23 -16.82 -4.13
CA THR A 310 -5.91 -18.25 -3.93
C THR A 310 -4.80 -18.38 -2.90
N VAL A 311 -5.09 -19.07 -1.81
CA VAL A 311 -4.11 -19.46 -0.79
C VAL A 311 -3.45 -20.76 -1.25
N PRO A 312 -2.12 -20.90 -1.23
CA PRO A 312 -1.45 -22.16 -1.56
C PRO A 312 -1.78 -23.22 -0.52
N ASP A 313 -1.89 -24.47 -0.98
CA ASP A 313 -2.15 -25.63 -0.12
C ASP A 313 -0.84 -26.15 0.50
N VAL A 314 -0.33 -25.41 1.46
CA VAL A 314 0.87 -25.74 2.24
C VAL A 314 0.68 -25.29 3.69
N PRO A 315 1.37 -25.87 4.66
CA PRO A 315 1.36 -25.38 6.04
C PRO A 315 2.11 -24.03 6.16
N ALA A 316 1.75 -23.25 7.15
CA ALA A 316 2.55 -22.10 7.56
C ALA A 316 3.87 -22.57 8.19
N TYR A 317 4.95 -21.83 7.94
CA TYR A 317 6.24 -22.08 8.58
C TYR A 317 6.19 -21.69 10.06
N ASN A 318 6.53 -22.63 10.92
CA ASN A 318 6.57 -22.45 12.37
C ASN A 318 7.96 -22.87 12.88
N PRO A 319 8.94 -21.96 12.96
CA PRO A 319 10.29 -22.27 13.42
C PRO A 319 10.25 -22.65 14.92
N GLY A 320 10.59 -23.91 15.25
CA GLY A 320 10.63 -24.40 16.63
C GLY A 320 9.26 -24.69 17.27
N GLY A 321 8.17 -24.61 16.49
CA GLY A 321 6.83 -24.97 16.96
C GLY A 321 6.54 -26.47 16.90
N ASP A 322 5.55 -26.90 17.68
CA ASP A 322 5.04 -28.28 17.64
C ASP A 322 4.49 -28.57 16.22
N PRO A 323 4.93 -29.67 15.56
CA PRO A 323 4.33 -30.10 14.29
C PRO A 323 2.85 -30.35 14.35
N ALA A 324 2.27 -30.64 15.54
CA ALA A 324 0.84 -30.78 15.74
C ALA A 324 0.07 -29.43 15.64
N GLU A 325 0.76 -28.28 15.69
CA GLU A 325 0.22 -26.96 15.45
C GLU A 325 0.35 -26.51 13.97
N ASP A 326 0.06 -27.36 13.01
CA ASP A 326 0.08 -27.01 11.58
C ASP A 326 -0.91 -25.90 11.30
N ARG A 327 -0.44 -24.64 11.41
CA ARG A 327 -1.21 -23.48 11.01
C ARG A 327 -1.34 -23.47 9.49
N LYS A 328 -2.54 -23.26 9.00
CA LYS A 328 -2.78 -23.12 7.56
C LYS A 328 -2.14 -21.86 7.02
N ALA A 329 -1.68 -21.92 5.78
CA ALA A 329 -1.32 -20.75 5.01
C ALA A 329 -2.47 -19.75 4.93
N THR A 330 -2.16 -18.47 4.92
CA THR A 330 -3.15 -17.38 4.84
C THR A 330 -2.83 -16.35 3.77
N TYR A 331 -1.58 -16.32 3.29
CA TYR A 331 -1.16 -15.37 2.28
C TYR A 331 -1.48 -15.88 0.88
N THR A 332 -1.90 -14.96 0.02
CA THR A 332 -2.10 -15.16 -1.41
C THR A 332 -1.03 -14.38 -2.19
N SER A 333 -1.16 -14.26 -3.51
CA SER A 333 -0.29 -13.38 -4.29
C SER A 333 -0.62 -11.91 -4.01
N GLY A 334 0.03 -11.34 -2.97
CA GLY A 334 -0.08 -9.93 -2.60
C GLY A 334 -1.19 -9.55 -1.62
N LEU A 335 -2.06 -10.48 -1.23
CA LEU A 335 -3.08 -10.27 -0.20
C LEU A 335 -2.93 -11.29 0.94
N THR A 336 -3.77 -11.14 1.94
CA THR A 336 -3.97 -12.10 3.05
C THR A 336 -5.44 -12.45 3.11
N ARG A 337 -5.77 -13.73 3.26
CA ARG A 337 -7.10 -14.23 3.60
C ARG A 337 -7.20 -14.39 5.10
N VAL A 338 -8.15 -13.70 5.72
CA VAL A 338 -8.44 -13.81 7.17
C VAL A 338 -9.91 -14.10 7.40
N GLU A 339 -10.20 -14.72 8.53
CA GLU A 339 -11.56 -14.91 9.02
C GLU A 339 -11.76 -14.04 10.26
N VAL A 340 -12.80 -13.20 10.24
CA VAL A 340 -13.24 -12.38 11.36
C VAL A 340 -14.66 -12.83 11.71
N GLY A 341 -14.80 -13.58 12.79
CA GLY A 341 -16.03 -14.29 13.08
C GLY A 341 -16.38 -15.27 11.94
N ARG A 342 -17.51 -15.06 11.29
CA ARG A 342 -17.96 -15.84 10.11
C ARG A 342 -17.65 -15.17 8.77
N THR A 343 -17.00 -14.02 8.79
CA THR A 343 -16.73 -13.22 7.59
C THR A 343 -15.33 -13.52 7.05
N VAL A 344 -15.24 -13.95 5.80
CA VAL A 344 -13.96 -14.09 5.09
C VAL A 344 -13.60 -12.76 4.43
N VAL A 345 -12.44 -12.25 4.78
CA VAL A 345 -11.90 -10.97 4.29
C VAL A 345 -10.59 -11.21 3.54
N TYR A 346 -10.45 -10.58 2.39
CA TYR A 346 -9.20 -10.48 1.66
C TYR A 346 -8.70 -9.05 1.74
N GLY A 347 -7.43 -8.87 2.06
CA GLY A 347 -6.86 -7.55 2.21
C GLY A 347 -5.36 -7.58 2.44
N LYS A 348 -4.80 -6.44 2.80
CA LYS A 348 -3.39 -6.35 3.17
C LYS A 348 -3.19 -5.33 4.28
N THR A 349 -2.44 -5.73 5.29
CA THR A 349 -1.95 -4.84 6.33
C THR A 349 -0.56 -4.31 6.01
N GLY A 350 -0.22 -3.15 6.55
CA GLY A 350 1.10 -2.56 6.45
C GLY A 350 1.52 -1.89 7.75
N GLY A 351 2.79 -2.07 8.10
CA GLY A 351 3.37 -1.44 9.29
C GLY A 351 4.71 -0.77 8.96
N ARG A 352 4.83 0.48 9.38
CA ARG A 352 6.11 1.23 9.49
C ARG A 352 6.15 1.87 10.86
N TYR A 353 7.33 2.22 11.37
CA TYR A 353 7.40 2.98 12.61
C TYR A 353 6.44 4.16 12.56
N GLY A 354 5.60 4.28 13.56
CA GLY A 354 4.55 5.29 13.66
C GLY A 354 3.27 5.03 12.86
N TYR A 355 3.15 3.92 12.10
CA TYR A 355 2.01 3.66 11.22
C TYR A 355 1.62 2.19 11.19
N LEU A 356 0.33 1.90 11.46
CA LEU A 356 -0.33 0.61 11.21
C LEU A 356 -1.53 0.84 10.29
N ASN A 357 -1.54 0.22 9.14
CA ASN A 357 -2.53 0.46 8.11
C ASN A 357 -3.12 -0.84 7.58
N GLY A 358 -4.26 -0.74 6.94
CA GLY A 358 -4.85 -1.88 6.26
C GLY A 358 -5.97 -1.48 5.32
N PHE A 359 -6.20 -2.33 4.34
CA PHE A 359 -7.44 -2.39 3.59
C PHE A 359 -7.91 -3.82 3.51
N GLY A 360 -9.21 -4.02 3.42
CA GLY A 360 -9.82 -5.34 3.26
C GLY A 360 -11.24 -5.25 2.77
N ALA A 361 -11.70 -6.32 2.12
CA ALA A 361 -13.06 -6.47 1.65
C ALA A 361 -13.48 -7.94 1.64
N THR A 362 -14.78 -8.19 1.73
CA THR A 362 -15.38 -9.45 1.30
C THR A 362 -15.28 -9.59 -0.22
N LEU A 363 -15.27 -10.80 -0.78
CA LEU A 363 -15.15 -11.01 -2.23
C LEU A 363 -16.28 -10.35 -3.02
N ASP A 364 -17.49 -10.33 -2.49
CA ASP A 364 -18.64 -9.63 -3.05
C ASP A 364 -18.62 -8.12 -2.83
N ARG A 365 -17.67 -7.64 -2.03
CA ARG A 365 -17.49 -6.23 -1.63
C ARG A 365 -18.68 -5.65 -0.87
N SER A 366 -19.52 -6.50 -0.29
CA SER A 366 -20.60 -6.06 0.58
C SER A 366 -20.09 -5.39 1.85
N ARG A 367 -18.84 -5.69 2.27
CA ARG A 367 -18.14 -5.01 3.37
C ARG A 367 -16.74 -4.62 2.93
N THR A 368 -16.38 -3.37 3.17
CA THR A 368 -15.05 -2.81 2.86
C THR A 368 -14.53 -2.00 4.04
N LEU A 369 -13.24 -2.08 4.29
CA LEU A 369 -12.54 -1.33 5.31
C LEU A 369 -11.22 -0.82 4.77
N VAL A 370 -10.91 0.45 5.05
CA VAL A 370 -9.57 1.02 4.94
C VAL A 370 -9.27 1.79 6.22
N TYR A 371 -8.09 1.60 6.78
CA TYR A 371 -7.68 2.33 7.97
C TYR A 371 -6.21 2.72 7.94
N SER A 372 -5.89 3.81 8.64
CA SER A 372 -4.54 4.18 9.04
C SER A 372 -4.58 4.59 10.51
N VAL A 373 -3.79 3.94 11.34
CA VAL A 373 -3.60 4.22 12.76
C VAL A 373 -2.17 4.69 12.97
N ASN A 374 -2.00 5.87 13.54
CA ASN A 374 -0.70 6.38 13.96
C ASN A 374 -0.30 5.73 15.30
N SER A 375 0.12 4.47 15.22
CA SER A 375 0.52 3.65 16.37
C SER A 375 1.81 4.14 16.97
N THR A 376 1.87 4.19 18.29
CA THR A 376 3.08 4.53 19.06
C THR A 376 4.04 3.36 19.21
N ASP A 377 3.59 2.13 18.87
CA ASP A 377 4.42 0.92 18.82
C ASP A 377 3.99 0.00 17.65
N ALA A 378 4.24 0.47 16.44
CA ALA A 378 3.85 -0.23 15.21
C ALA A 378 4.70 -1.48 14.89
N LYS A 379 5.71 -1.79 15.71
CA LYS A 379 6.58 -2.97 15.56
C LYS A 379 6.44 -3.97 16.70
N SER A 380 5.52 -3.70 17.62
CA SER A 380 5.18 -4.65 18.69
C SER A 380 4.71 -5.99 18.13
N GLU A 381 5.11 -7.06 18.78
CA GLU A 381 4.57 -8.41 18.53
C GLU A 381 3.12 -8.53 19.04
N THR A 382 2.75 -7.71 20.02
CA THR A 382 1.38 -7.64 20.53
C THR A 382 0.49 -6.89 19.53
N PRO A 383 -0.64 -7.49 19.08
CA PRO A 383 -1.58 -6.82 18.21
C PRO A 383 -2.10 -5.50 18.80
N SER A 384 -2.18 -4.45 17.97
CA SER A 384 -2.70 -3.15 18.40
C SER A 384 -4.18 -3.25 18.80
N PRO A 385 -4.56 -2.88 20.04
CA PRO A 385 -5.96 -2.91 20.46
C PRO A 385 -6.85 -1.98 19.63
N VAL A 386 -6.33 -0.83 19.17
CA VAL A 386 -7.07 0.10 18.30
C VAL A 386 -7.39 -0.56 16.97
N VAL A 387 -6.40 -1.22 16.34
CA VAL A 387 -6.61 -1.95 15.07
C VAL A 387 -7.58 -3.12 15.26
N GLY A 388 -7.47 -3.84 16.38
CA GLY A 388 -8.41 -4.93 16.74
C GLY A 388 -9.85 -4.44 16.80
N ARG A 389 -10.12 -3.34 17.52
CA ARG A 389 -11.47 -2.74 17.60
C ARG A 389 -12.00 -2.28 16.25
N ILE A 390 -11.14 -1.72 15.37
CA ILE A 390 -11.51 -1.28 14.02
C ILE A 390 -11.93 -2.50 13.17
N ILE A 391 -11.14 -3.58 13.17
CA ILE A 391 -11.42 -4.79 12.40
C ILE A 391 -12.72 -5.46 12.90
N GLU A 392 -12.88 -5.59 14.21
CA GLU A 392 -14.09 -6.15 14.83
C GLU A 392 -15.34 -5.32 14.49
N ALA A 393 -15.26 -3.99 14.57
CA ALA A 393 -16.36 -3.11 14.20
C ALA A 393 -16.75 -3.23 12.71
N ALA A 394 -15.79 -3.51 11.83
CA ALA A 394 -16.03 -3.64 10.39
C ALA A 394 -16.61 -5.00 9.99
N PHE A 395 -16.11 -6.10 10.57
CA PHE A 395 -16.35 -7.46 10.07
C PHE A 395 -16.88 -8.43 11.11
N GLY A 396 -16.84 -8.13 12.41
CA GLY A 396 -17.13 -9.06 13.53
C GLY A 396 -18.60 -9.47 13.73
N ARG A 397 -19.53 -9.09 12.80
CA ARG A 397 -20.96 -9.44 12.86
C ARG A 397 -21.34 -10.49 11.84
#